data_5fd60d93433e9ea594698214db7442b4
#
_entry.id   5fd60d93433e9ea594698214db7442b4
#
_cell.length_a   1.000
_cell.length_b   1.000
_cell.length_c   1.000
_cell.angle_alpha   90.00
_cell.angle_beta   90.00
_cell.angle_gamma   90.00
#
_symmetry.space_group_name_H-M   'P 1'
#
loop_
_entity.id
_entity.type
_entity.pdbx_description
1 polymer ?
#
loop_
_entity_poly.entity_id
_entity_poly.type
_entity_poly.pdbx_seq_one_letter_code
_entity_poly.pdbx_strand_id
1 'polypeptide(L)'
;MKHILAVYQWCVAMPILLVMTIITALLTIFFSLLGMSRRGGYYPAHFWAKLWCILMFVKVEVKGRENIDPKTSYVFVANHQGAYDIYLVYGYLNHNFKWMMKKSLEKIPFVGAACRISKHIMVDRSSASAIQQTMDSAKRILK
;
A
#
# COMPACT_ATOMS: atom_id res chain seq x y z
N MET A 1 -20.42 -22.60 -10.42
CA MET A 1 -19.82 -21.27 -10.51
C MET A 1 -18.78 -21.00 -9.42
N LYS A 2 -19.08 -21.18 -8.11
CA LYS A 2 -18.12 -20.90 -7.02
C LYS A 2 -16.79 -21.68 -7.15
N HIS A 3 -16.82 -22.95 -7.49
CA HIS A 3 -15.62 -23.78 -7.64
C HIS A 3 -14.75 -23.35 -8.84
N ILE A 4 -15.36 -22.96 -9.96
CA ILE A 4 -14.62 -22.46 -11.14
C ILE A 4 -13.89 -21.14 -10.79
N LEU A 5 -14.58 -20.24 -10.09
CA LEU A 5 -13.98 -19.00 -9.62
C LEU A 5 -12.81 -19.26 -8.66
N ALA A 6 -12.97 -20.19 -7.72
CA ALA A 6 -11.90 -20.57 -6.80
C ALA A 6 -10.69 -21.15 -7.53
N VAL A 7 -10.89 -22.05 -8.50
CA VAL A 7 -9.80 -22.60 -9.32
C VAL A 7 -9.09 -21.48 -10.07
N TYR A 8 -9.83 -20.57 -10.71
CA TYR A 8 -9.24 -19.41 -11.38
C TYR A 8 -8.41 -18.56 -10.40
N GLN A 9 -8.98 -18.22 -9.23
CA GLN A 9 -8.29 -17.38 -8.25
C GLN A 9 -6.98 -18.01 -7.78
N TRP A 10 -6.98 -19.29 -7.45
CA TRP A 10 -5.79 -19.97 -6.93
C TRP A 10 -4.77 -20.34 -8.03
N CYS A 11 -5.22 -20.81 -9.19
CA CYS A 11 -4.33 -21.33 -10.23
C CYS A 11 -3.88 -20.26 -11.22
N VAL A 12 -4.61 -19.16 -11.38
CA VAL A 12 -4.30 -18.11 -12.36
C VAL A 12 -4.02 -16.78 -11.66
N ALA A 13 -5.00 -16.24 -10.93
CA ALA A 13 -4.88 -14.89 -10.37
C ALA A 13 -3.78 -14.80 -9.32
N MET A 14 -3.70 -15.72 -8.34
CA MET A 14 -2.72 -15.66 -7.26
C MET A 14 -1.26 -15.78 -7.74
N PRO A 15 -0.88 -16.69 -8.64
CA PRO A 15 0.48 -16.73 -9.20
C PRO A 15 0.86 -15.43 -9.92
N ILE A 16 -0.04 -14.87 -10.74
CA ILE A 16 0.19 -13.60 -11.43
C ILE A 16 0.40 -12.48 -10.41
N LEU A 17 -0.46 -12.38 -9.40
CA LEU A 17 -0.39 -11.34 -8.37
C LEU A 17 0.85 -11.46 -7.50
N LEU A 18 1.33 -12.68 -7.22
CA LEU A 18 2.59 -12.90 -6.51
C LEU A 18 3.77 -12.32 -7.30
N VAL A 19 3.87 -12.67 -8.59
CA VAL A 19 4.92 -12.16 -9.48
C VAL A 19 4.84 -10.63 -9.58
N MET A 20 3.63 -10.10 -9.79
CA MET A 20 3.41 -8.65 -9.86
C MET A 20 3.73 -7.93 -8.56
N THR A 21 3.53 -8.56 -7.39
CA THR A 21 3.94 -8.01 -6.11
C THR A 21 5.46 -7.86 -6.01
N ILE A 22 6.22 -8.87 -6.45
CA ILE A 22 7.68 -8.82 -6.48
C ILE A 22 8.16 -7.73 -7.44
N ILE A 23 7.60 -7.68 -8.66
CA ILE A 23 7.94 -6.65 -9.66
C ILE A 23 7.65 -5.25 -9.11
N THR A 24 6.49 -5.05 -8.50
CA THR A 24 6.10 -3.78 -7.90
C THR A 24 7.07 -3.36 -6.79
N ALA A 25 7.47 -4.30 -5.93
CA ALA A 25 8.43 -4.02 -4.87
C ALA A 25 9.81 -3.64 -5.45
N LEU A 26 10.29 -4.34 -6.48
CA LEU A 26 11.56 -4.03 -7.14
C LEU A 26 11.52 -2.67 -7.84
N LEU A 27 10.45 -2.35 -8.56
CA LEU A 27 10.25 -1.03 -9.19
C LEU A 27 10.22 0.08 -8.14
N THR A 28 9.52 -0.14 -7.03
CA THR A 28 9.45 0.80 -5.91
C THR A 28 10.84 1.06 -5.32
N ILE A 29 11.64 0.01 -5.10
CA ILE A 29 13.01 0.13 -4.62
C ILE A 29 13.85 0.89 -5.63
N PHE A 30 13.82 0.50 -6.90
CA PHE A 30 14.61 1.10 -7.98
C PHE A 30 14.34 2.61 -8.10
N PHE A 31 13.09 3.03 -8.26
CA PHE A 31 12.75 4.45 -8.37
C PHE A 31 13.04 5.24 -7.08
N SER A 32 12.92 4.61 -5.92
CA SER A 32 13.22 5.26 -4.65
C SER A 32 14.73 5.49 -4.47
N LEU A 33 15.58 4.56 -4.94
CA LEU A 33 17.04 4.72 -4.96
C LEU A 33 17.49 5.84 -5.91
N LEU A 34 16.73 6.09 -7.00
CA LEU A 34 16.94 7.22 -7.89
C LEU A 34 16.46 8.57 -7.32
N GLY A 35 16.14 8.64 -6.02
CA GLY A 35 15.65 9.85 -5.37
C GLY A 35 14.16 10.14 -5.58
N MET A 36 13.43 9.29 -6.32
CA MET A 36 12.02 9.47 -6.65
C MET A 36 11.08 8.81 -5.63
N SER A 37 11.44 8.73 -4.35
CA SER A 37 10.70 7.97 -3.31
C SER A 37 9.22 8.38 -3.15
N ARG A 38 8.87 9.64 -3.48
CA ARG A 38 7.48 10.11 -3.44
C ARG A 38 6.65 9.50 -4.57
N ARG A 39 7.14 9.52 -5.81
CA ARG A 39 6.45 8.97 -6.99
C ARG A 39 6.66 7.46 -7.10
N GLY A 40 7.90 7.00 -6.97
CA GLY A 40 8.28 5.59 -7.03
C GLY A 40 7.67 4.73 -5.92
N GLY A 41 7.41 5.32 -4.75
CA GLY A 41 6.70 4.63 -3.66
C GLY A 41 5.19 4.56 -3.83
N TYR A 42 4.61 5.35 -4.72
CA TYR A 42 3.15 5.41 -4.92
C TYR A 42 2.69 4.74 -6.21
N TYR A 43 3.21 5.15 -7.37
CA TYR A 43 2.66 4.71 -8.66
C TYR A 43 2.76 3.20 -8.92
N PRO A 44 3.88 2.51 -8.66
CA PRO A 44 3.91 1.05 -8.83
C PRO A 44 2.86 0.34 -7.97
N ALA A 45 2.70 0.75 -6.71
CA ALA A 45 1.70 0.19 -5.80
C ALA A 45 0.26 0.53 -6.23
N HIS A 46 0.03 1.72 -6.79
CA HIS A 46 -1.27 2.12 -7.34
C HIS A 46 -1.72 1.20 -8.49
N PHE A 47 -0.84 0.94 -9.46
CA PHE A 47 -1.15 0.04 -10.57
C PHE A 47 -1.31 -1.41 -10.11
N TRP A 48 -0.46 -1.89 -9.23
CA TRP A 48 -0.55 -3.20 -8.62
C TRP A 48 -1.89 -3.41 -7.89
N ALA A 49 -2.32 -2.43 -7.12
CA ALA A 49 -3.57 -2.50 -6.38
C ALA A 49 -4.80 -2.55 -7.31
N LYS A 50 -4.79 -1.78 -8.41
CA LYS A 50 -5.83 -1.87 -9.45
C LYS A 50 -5.85 -3.24 -10.11
N LEU A 51 -4.67 -3.79 -10.44
CA LEU A 51 -4.57 -5.12 -11.03
C LEU A 51 -5.15 -6.18 -10.09
N TRP A 52 -4.91 -6.07 -8.77
CA TRP A 52 -5.53 -6.91 -7.76
C TRP A 52 -7.06 -6.90 -7.86
N CYS A 53 -7.65 -5.71 -7.86
CA CYS A 53 -9.10 -5.58 -7.95
C CYS A 53 -9.66 -6.16 -9.26
N ILE A 54 -8.97 -5.93 -10.39
CA ILE A 54 -9.39 -6.42 -11.71
C ILE A 54 -9.34 -7.96 -11.74
N LEU A 55 -8.22 -8.57 -11.37
CA LEU A 55 -8.05 -10.03 -11.42
C LEU A 55 -8.94 -10.76 -10.42
N MET A 56 -9.31 -10.12 -9.33
CA MET A 56 -10.24 -10.67 -8.33
C MET A 56 -11.70 -10.33 -8.62
N PHE A 57 -11.99 -9.67 -9.76
CA PHE A 57 -13.34 -9.23 -10.15
C PHE A 57 -14.03 -8.34 -9.11
N VAL A 58 -13.25 -7.54 -8.39
CA VAL A 58 -13.78 -6.59 -7.40
C VAL A 58 -14.28 -5.35 -8.12
N LYS A 59 -15.59 -5.12 -8.08
CA LYS A 59 -16.21 -3.89 -8.58
C LYS A 59 -16.04 -2.79 -7.53
N VAL A 60 -15.39 -1.70 -7.93
CA VAL A 60 -15.10 -0.57 -7.03
C VAL A 60 -15.89 0.65 -7.47
N GLU A 61 -16.62 1.24 -6.55
CA GLU A 61 -17.30 2.52 -6.69
C GLU A 61 -16.70 3.52 -5.69
N VAL A 62 -16.30 4.68 -6.15
CA VAL A 62 -15.72 5.74 -5.31
C VAL A 62 -16.67 6.92 -5.28
N LYS A 63 -17.09 7.31 -4.08
CA LYS A 63 -17.97 8.48 -3.83
C LYS A 63 -17.24 9.50 -2.96
N GLY A 64 -17.55 10.76 -3.11
CA GLY A 64 -17.00 11.84 -2.28
C GLY A 64 -15.59 12.28 -2.65
N ARG A 65 -15.09 11.91 -3.84
CA ARG A 65 -13.76 12.33 -4.31
C ARG A 65 -13.62 13.85 -4.44
N GLU A 66 -14.70 14.52 -4.74
CA GLU A 66 -14.84 15.97 -4.81
C GLU A 66 -14.52 16.68 -3.48
N ASN A 67 -14.58 15.95 -2.37
CA ASN A 67 -14.26 16.49 -1.03
C ASN A 67 -12.74 16.52 -0.74
N ILE A 68 -11.91 15.98 -1.65
CA ILE A 68 -10.46 15.91 -1.46
C ILE A 68 -9.79 16.87 -2.45
N ASP A 69 -9.19 17.94 -1.93
CA ASP A 69 -8.33 18.83 -2.71
C ASP A 69 -6.97 18.16 -2.93
N PRO A 70 -6.53 17.94 -4.18
CA PRO A 70 -5.25 17.29 -4.48
C PRO A 70 -4.02 18.10 -4.03
N LYS A 71 -4.17 19.37 -3.68
CA LYS A 71 -3.10 20.28 -3.23
C LYS A 71 -2.97 20.32 -1.71
N THR A 72 -3.95 19.79 -0.99
CA THR A 72 -3.99 19.83 0.46
C THR A 72 -3.43 18.53 1.07
N SER A 73 -2.70 18.63 2.18
CA SER A 73 -2.24 17.47 2.93
C SER A 73 -3.33 16.96 3.87
N TYR A 74 -3.55 15.65 3.86
CA TYR A 74 -4.57 14.99 4.67
C TYR A 74 -4.00 13.87 5.53
N VAL A 75 -4.64 13.62 6.66
CA VAL A 75 -4.54 12.36 7.40
C VAL A 75 -5.80 11.56 7.13
N PHE A 76 -5.67 10.46 6.41
CA PHE A 76 -6.79 9.57 6.11
C PHE A 76 -6.94 8.54 7.22
N VAL A 77 -8.12 8.46 7.78
CA VAL A 77 -8.50 7.43 8.77
C VAL A 77 -9.66 6.65 8.20
N ALA A 78 -9.51 5.34 8.06
CA ALA A 78 -10.51 4.46 7.49
C ALA A 78 -10.75 3.26 8.38
N ASN A 79 -11.96 2.69 8.33
CA ASN A 79 -12.23 1.38 8.89
C ASN A 79 -11.36 0.35 8.18
N HIS A 80 -10.67 -0.50 8.94
CA HIS A 80 -9.79 -1.53 8.39
C HIS A 80 -10.35 -2.90 8.74
N GLN A 81 -10.89 -3.58 7.72
CA GLN A 81 -11.55 -4.88 7.89
C GLN A 81 -10.73 -6.05 7.29
N GLY A 82 -9.75 -5.74 6.45
CA GLY A 82 -8.95 -6.78 5.83
C GLY A 82 -7.96 -6.30 4.76
N ALA A 83 -7.29 -7.23 4.11
CA ALA A 83 -6.26 -6.92 3.11
C ALA A 83 -6.80 -6.16 1.88
N TYR A 84 -8.09 -6.30 1.57
CA TYR A 84 -8.70 -5.58 0.44
C TYR A 84 -8.68 -4.06 0.61
N ASP A 85 -8.70 -3.55 1.84
CA ASP A 85 -8.62 -2.10 2.10
C ASP A 85 -7.33 -1.50 1.55
N ILE A 86 -6.22 -2.27 1.58
CA ILE A 86 -4.94 -1.84 1.03
C ILE A 86 -5.07 -1.62 -0.48
N TYR A 87 -5.69 -2.56 -1.20
CA TYR A 87 -5.87 -2.45 -2.65
C TYR A 87 -6.84 -1.34 -3.04
N LEU A 88 -7.91 -1.17 -2.27
CA LEU A 88 -8.90 -0.12 -2.51
C LEU A 88 -8.28 1.27 -2.30
N VAL A 89 -7.57 1.48 -1.21
CA VAL A 89 -6.94 2.77 -0.91
C VAL A 89 -5.82 3.09 -1.91
N TYR A 90 -4.88 2.16 -2.17
CA TYR A 90 -3.83 2.40 -3.16
C TYR A 90 -4.36 2.62 -4.57
N GLY A 91 -5.31 1.79 -4.99
CA GLY A 91 -5.82 1.81 -6.36
C GLY A 91 -6.77 2.95 -6.66
N TYR A 92 -7.49 3.47 -5.66
CA TYR A 92 -8.65 4.32 -5.95
C TYR A 92 -8.73 5.62 -5.17
N LEU A 93 -7.90 5.84 -4.13
CA LEU A 93 -7.87 7.13 -3.43
C LEU A 93 -7.38 8.28 -4.32
N ASN A 94 -6.48 8.00 -5.26
CA ASN A 94 -5.86 8.99 -6.17
C ASN A 94 -5.18 10.18 -5.45
N HIS A 95 -4.69 9.94 -4.26
CA HIS A 95 -3.89 10.89 -3.49
C HIS A 95 -2.63 10.19 -3.00
N ASN A 96 -1.47 10.83 -3.14
CA ASN A 96 -0.21 10.24 -2.68
C ASN A 96 -0.14 10.32 -1.16
N PHE A 97 0.06 9.20 -0.51
CA PHE A 97 0.07 9.08 0.95
C PHE A 97 1.15 8.13 1.44
N LYS A 98 1.38 8.10 2.74
CA LYS A 98 2.24 7.14 3.43
C LYS A 98 1.41 6.35 4.42
N TRP A 99 1.57 5.03 4.39
CA TRP A 99 0.92 4.17 5.36
C TRP A 99 1.56 4.26 6.75
N MET A 100 0.72 4.19 7.77
CA MET A 100 1.12 3.74 9.10
C MET A 100 0.83 2.24 9.18
N MET A 101 1.87 1.41 9.26
CA MET A 101 1.74 -0.04 9.17
C MET A 101 2.49 -0.76 10.30
N LYS A 102 2.08 -1.99 10.58
CA LYS A 102 2.69 -2.81 11.63
C LYS A 102 4.16 -3.11 11.30
N LYS A 103 5.08 -2.89 12.23
CA LYS A 103 6.52 -3.12 12.07
C LYS A 103 6.87 -4.55 11.59
N SER A 104 6.10 -5.57 11.96
CA SER A 104 6.34 -6.93 11.51
C SER A 104 6.27 -7.11 9.98
N LEU A 105 5.61 -6.20 9.25
CA LEU A 105 5.55 -6.23 7.78
C LEU A 105 6.91 -5.95 7.12
N GLU A 106 7.86 -5.34 7.84
CA GLU A 106 9.25 -5.19 7.37
C GLU A 106 9.96 -6.52 7.08
N LYS A 107 9.48 -7.61 7.70
CA LYS A 107 10.07 -8.95 7.54
C LYS A 107 9.65 -9.65 6.25
N ILE A 108 8.64 -9.12 5.53
CA ILE A 108 8.21 -9.71 4.27
C ILE A 108 9.27 -9.43 3.19
N PRO A 109 9.85 -10.47 2.56
CA PRO A 109 10.85 -10.29 1.53
C PRO A 109 10.38 -9.33 0.43
N PHE A 110 11.27 -8.51 -0.08
CA PHE A 110 11.04 -7.45 -1.08
C PHE A 110 10.06 -6.37 -0.63
N VAL A 111 8.86 -6.73 -0.15
CA VAL A 111 7.81 -5.80 0.27
C VAL A 111 8.26 -4.95 1.45
N GLY A 112 8.85 -5.55 2.48
CA GLY A 112 9.36 -4.81 3.65
C GLY A 112 10.43 -3.80 3.28
N ALA A 113 11.35 -4.17 2.39
CA ALA A 113 12.37 -3.25 1.87
C ALA A 113 11.75 -2.10 1.06
N ALA A 114 10.78 -2.41 0.18
CA ALA A 114 10.05 -1.40 -0.59
C ALA A 114 9.29 -0.42 0.31
N CYS A 115 8.61 -0.91 1.33
CA CYS A 115 7.88 -0.07 2.30
C CYS A 115 8.81 0.86 3.07
N ARG A 116 9.97 0.39 3.49
CA ARG A 116 10.97 1.17 4.24
C ARG A 116 11.57 2.28 3.37
N ILE A 117 12.05 1.93 2.16
CA ILE A 117 12.68 2.90 1.26
C ILE A 117 11.69 3.94 0.74
N SER A 118 10.40 3.57 0.67
CA SER A 118 9.29 4.47 0.34
C SER A 118 8.88 5.38 1.50
N LYS A 119 9.58 5.28 2.66
CA LYS A 119 9.32 6.08 3.86
C LYS A 119 7.91 5.91 4.43
N HIS A 120 7.37 4.67 4.39
CA HIS A 120 6.19 4.35 5.17
C HIS A 120 6.51 4.34 6.66
N ILE A 121 5.52 4.65 7.50
CA ILE A 121 5.69 4.77 8.95
C ILE A 121 5.46 3.39 9.57
N MET A 122 6.54 2.81 10.13
CA MET A 122 6.44 1.51 10.80
C MET A 122 6.08 1.71 12.26
N VAL A 123 4.92 1.18 12.66
CA VAL A 123 4.40 1.30 14.01
C VAL A 123 4.90 0.14 14.86
N ASP A 124 5.71 0.45 15.86
CA ASP A 124 6.10 -0.48 16.92
C ASP A 124 5.20 -0.24 18.14
N ARG A 125 4.51 -1.30 18.56
CA ARG A 125 3.61 -1.28 19.72
C ARG A 125 4.16 -2.06 20.93
N SER A 126 5.44 -2.41 20.90
CA SER A 126 6.05 -3.25 21.94
C SER A 126 6.20 -2.53 23.29
N SER A 127 6.29 -1.21 23.30
CA SER A 127 6.40 -0.41 24.50
C SER A 127 5.90 1.01 24.29
N ALA A 128 5.64 1.75 25.36
CA ALA A 128 5.25 3.16 25.31
C ALA A 128 6.34 4.03 24.64
N SER A 129 7.62 3.74 24.91
CA SER A 129 8.74 4.43 24.30
C SER A 129 8.83 4.16 22.78
N ALA A 130 8.55 2.93 22.34
CA ALA A 130 8.50 2.58 20.91
C ALA A 130 7.37 3.31 20.18
N ILE A 131 6.22 3.45 20.83
CA ILE A 131 5.10 4.24 20.30
C ILE A 131 5.51 5.70 20.13
N GLN A 132 6.15 6.29 21.16
CA GLN A 132 6.62 7.68 21.09
C GLN A 132 7.63 7.89 19.95
N GLN A 133 8.61 7.00 19.78
CA GLN A 133 9.56 7.03 18.65
C GLN A 133 8.86 6.93 17.29
N THR A 134 7.81 6.12 17.20
CA THR A 134 6.99 6.03 15.98
C THR A 134 6.32 7.36 15.68
N MET A 135 5.73 8.01 16.67
CA MET A 135 5.07 9.32 16.50
C MET A 135 6.07 10.41 16.10
N ASP A 136 7.27 10.40 16.67
CA ASP A 136 8.31 11.37 16.33
C ASP A 136 8.85 11.15 14.90
N SER A 137 8.92 9.88 14.46
CA SER A 137 9.25 9.53 13.08
C SER A 137 8.16 9.98 12.11
N ALA A 138 6.89 9.78 12.46
CA ALA A 138 5.75 10.27 11.67
C ALA A 138 5.80 11.79 11.48
N LYS A 139 6.01 12.55 12.57
CA LYS A 139 6.15 14.02 12.52
C LYS A 139 7.28 14.49 11.60
N ARG A 140 8.40 13.74 11.55
CA ARG A 140 9.53 14.08 10.66
C ARG A 140 9.23 13.82 9.18
N ILE A 141 8.39 12.83 8.88
CA ILE A 141 8.01 12.49 7.50
C ILE A 141 6.94 13.44 6.96
N LEU A 142 6.09 13.96 7.85
CA LEU A 142 4.98 14.87 7.51
C LEU A 142 5.42 16.35 7.38
N LYS A 143 6.62 16.71 7.82
CA LYS A 143 7.25 18.01 7.58
C LYS A 143 7.92 18.05 6.21
#